data_131950d4a078b1f758069d25a70c08a9
#
_entry.id   131950d4a078b1f758069d25a70c08a9
#
_cell.length_a   1.000
_cell.length_b   1.000
_cell.length_c   1.000
_cell.angle_alpha   90.00
_cell.angle_beta   90.00
_cell.angle_gamma   90.00
#
_symmetry.space_group_name_H-M   'P 1'
#
loop_
_entity.id
_entity.type
_entity.pdbx_description
1 polymer ?
#
loop_
_entity_poly.entity_id
_entity_poly.type
_entity_poly.pdbx_seq_one_letter_code
_entity_poly.pdbx_strand_id
1 'polypeptide(L)'
;MATFRIQKTKAKEENGNGNGNGNGSDAIAAAPKNGAAQISQRTNQEGTTYDVWQSAIFKVGDDCRQDVLALQMIAAFRSIFASVGLDVFVHPYRVVATAPGCGVIDVLPNSISRDMLGREAVNGLYDYFVSKYGGEQSTHFQEARSNFVKSMAAYSVISYLLQFKDRHNGNIMIDDAGHIIHIDFGFCFDIAPGGVRFERAPFKLTSEMIAVMGGSSPPPSSSAPNNYSPTASQPYRWFESLTVKAFLASRPYATKLAHIVTLMLDSGLPCFKPETMKHFRDRFVLDKTEHEAAQFMRDLVRKSYANISTKGYDQFQLMTNNIPY
;
A
#
# COMPACT_ATOMS: atom_id res chain seq x y z
N MET A 1 19.11 -9.26 -1.92
CA MET A 1 18.37 -9.48 -0.65
C MET A 1 19.25 -10.34 0.26
N ALA A 2 19.37 -9.96 1.53
CA ALA A 2 20.09 -10.74 2.52
C ALA A 2 19.17 -11.02 3.71
N THR A 3 19.30 -12.19 4.33
CA THR A 3 18.49 -12.61 5.48
C THR A 3 19.41 -12.78 6.69
N PHE A 4 19.03 -12.19 7.81
CA PHE A 4 19.81 -12.18 9.04
C PHE A 4 19.02 -12.76 10.19
N ARG A 5 19.71 -13.45 11.10
CA ARG A 5 19.16 -13.81 12.40
C ARG A 5 19.40 -12.64 13.34
N ILE A 6 18.36 -12.09 13.94
CA ILE A 6 18.44 -11.01 14.91
C ILE A 6 17.77 -11.43 16.21
N GLN A 7 18.30 -10.93 17.33
CA GLN A 7 17.74 -11.15 18.65
C GLN A 7 16.88 -9.93 19.04
N LYS A 8 15.63 -10.16 19.42
CA LYS A 8 14.71 -9.12 19.90
C LYS A 8 14.37 -9.40 21.37
N THR A 9 14.31 -8.35 22.18
CA THR A 9 13.84 -8.41 23.55
C THR A 9 12.42 -7.89 23.64
N LYS A 10 11.51 -8.66 24.23
CA LYS A 10 10.15 -8.20 24.50
C LYS A 10 10.19 -7.21 25.65
N ALA A 11 9.70 -5.99 25.47
CA ALA A 11 9.48 -5.05 26.55
C ALA A 11 8.52 -5.69 27.59
N LYS A 12 8.78 -5.54 28.87
CA LYS A 12 7.84 -5.96 29.92
C LYS A 12 6.54 -5.19 29.73
N GLU A 13 5.46 -5.87 29.39
CA GLU A 13 4.14 -5.37 29.68
C GLU A 13 3.95 -5.48 31.20
N GLU A 14 3.76 -4.36 31.87
CA GLU A 14 3.24 -4.34 33.23
C GLU A 14 1.79 -4.82 33.20
N ASN A 15 1.60 -6.13 33.35
CA ASN A 15 0.27 -6.69 33.59
C ASN A 15 0.33 -7.79 34.62
N GLY A 16 -0.54 -7.63 35.59
CA GLY A 16 -0.72 -8.58 36.65
C GLY A 16 -1.36 -9.89 36.18
N ASN A 17 -0.86 -10.95 36.81
CA ASN A 17 -1.49 -12.23 37.09
C ASN A 17 -2.04 -13.10 35.95
N GLY A 18 -1.44 -14.27 35.75
CA GLY A 18 -1.99 -15.36 34.96
C GLY A 18 -1.04 -16.54 34.78
N ASN A 19 -1.17 -17.54 35.60
CA ASN A 19 -0.43 -18.81 35.64
C ASN A 19 -0.70 -19.67 34.38
N GLY A 20 0.32 -20.29 33.78
CA GLY A 20 0.14 -21.24 32.67
C GLY A 20 1.44 -21.98 32.30
N ASN A 21 1.49 -23.23 32.71
CA ASN A 21 2.56 -24.22 32.49
C ASN A 21 2.53 -24.78 31.05
N GLY A 22 3.68 -24.98 30.42
CA GLY A 22 3.75 -25.66 29.12
C GLY A 22 5.19 -26.00 28.69
N ASN A 23 5.50 -27.28 28.72
CA ASN A 23 6.75 -27.90 28.24
C ASN A 23 6.86 -27.87 26.71
N GLY A 24 8.04 -27.57 26.17
CA GLY A 24 8.30 -27.68 24.73
C GLY A 24 9.77 -28.03 24.43
N SER A 25 9.94 -29.09 23.69
CA SER A 25 11.20 -29.69 23.27
C SER A 25 11.90 -28.95 22.13
N ASP A 26 13.24 -28.94 22.20
CA ASP A 26 14.14 -28.31 21.21
C ASP A 26 14.20 -29.08 19.89
N ALA A 27 14.01 -28.40 18.78
CA ALA A 27 14.38 -28.87 17.46
C ALA A 27 15.09 -27.76 16.67
N ILE A 28 16.29 -28.05 16.20
CA ILE A 28 17.05 -27.14 15.31
C ILE A 28 16.49 -27.28 13.89
N ALA A 29 15.83 -26.25 13.39
CA ALA A 29 15.29 -26.25 12.02
C ALA A 29 16.13 -25.39 11.07
N ALA A 30 16.28 -25.88 9.83
CA ALA A 30 16.93 -25.16 8.73
C ALA A 30 16.12 -23.91 8.33
N ALA A 31 16.79 -22.92 7.76
CA ALA A 31 16.18 -21.66 7.35
C ALA A 31 15.01 -21.88 6.37
N PRO A 32 13.84 -21.28 6.60
CA PRO A 32 12.68 -21.44 5.72
C PRO A 32 12.92 -20.73 4.38
N LYS A 33 12.50 -21.36 3.30
CA LYS A 33 12.61 -20.83 1.93
C LYS A 33 11.63 -19.68 1.64
N ASN A 34 10.63 -19.46 2.49
CA ASN A 34 9.66 -18.38 2.40
C ASN A 34 9.65 -17.63 3.74
N GLY A 35 9.87 -16.34 3.73
CA GLY A 35 10.14 -15.43 4.86
C GLY A 35 9.19 -15.41 6.07
N ALA A 36 8.68 -16.57 6.48
CA ALA A 36 7.92 -16.71 7.72
C ALA A 36 8.86 -16.65 8.92
N ALA A 37 8.59 -15.76 9.86
CA ALA A 37 9.36 -15.64 11.10
C ALA A 37 9.12 -16.85 12.00
N GLN A 38 10.16 -17.69 12.23
CA GLN A 38 10.15 -18.69 13.27
C GLN A 38 10.68 -18.08 14.58
N ILE A 39 9.93 -18.26 15.66
CA ILE A 39 10.26 -17.70 16.98
C ILE A 39 10.74 -18.84 17.87
N SER A 40 12.00 -18.81 18.32
CA SER A 40 12.50 -19.63 19.42
C SER A 40 12.73 -18.76 20.65
N GLN A 41 12.18 -19.13 21.81
CA GLN A 41 12.24 -18.36 23.04
C GLN A 41 13.35 -18.88 23.96
N ARG A 42 14.18 -17.98 24.46
CA ARG A 42 15.10 -18.23 25.60
C ARG A 42 14.81 -17.21 26.68
N THR A 43 14.57 -17.69 27.89
CA THR A 43 14.28 -16.85 29.07
C THR A 43 15.56 -16.58 29.84
N ASN A 44 15.97 -15.32 29.93
CA ASN A 44 16.96 -14.81 30.89
C ASN A 44 16.26 -13.89 31.90
N GLN A 45 16.83 -13.71 33.10
CA GLN A 45 16.22 -12.98 34.22
C GLN A 45 15.84 -11.51 33.93
N GLU A 46 16.26 -10.94 32.81
CA GLU A 46 16.02 -9.53 32.44
C GLU A 46 14.98 -9.31 31.34
N GLY A 47 14.36 -10.35 30.79
CA GLY A 47 13.36 -10.28 29.73
C GLY A 47 13.40 -11.49 28.82
N THR A 48 12.27 -11.76 28.13
CA THR A 48 12.20 -12.84 27.13
C THR A 48 12.85 -12.38 25.84
N THR A 49 13.99 -12.95 25.48
CA THR A 49 14.63 -12.75 24.17
C THR A 49 14.18 -13.83 23.22
N TYR A 50 13.98 -13.47 21.97
CA TYR A 50 13.63 -14.40 20.90
C TYR A 50 14.40 -14.07 19.63
N ASP A 51 14.76 -15.10 18.88
CA ASP A 51 15.45 -14.97 17.61
C ASP A 51 14.44 -14.83 16.48
N VAL A 52 14.66 -13.87 15.59
CA VAL A 52 13.82 -13.62 14.42
C VAL A 52 14.70 -13.59 13.18
N TRP A 53 14.27 -14.27 12.12
CA TRP A 53 14.85 -14.06 10.80
C TRP A 53 14.26 -12.80 10.18
N GLN A 54 15.11 -11.88 9.78
CA GLN A 54 14.72 -10.64 9.09
C GLN A 54 15.50 -10.52 7.80
N SER A 55 14.76 -10.26 6.71
CA SER A 55 15.34 -10.01 5.40
C SER A 55 15.40 -8.50 5.13
N ALA A 56 16.47 -8.07 4.47
CA ALA A 56 16.64 -6.69 4.06
C ALA A 56 17.16 -6.64 2.61
N ILE A 57 16.81 -5.57 1.92
CA ILE A 57 17.33 -5.23 0.59
C ILE A 57 18.36 -4.12 0.76
N PHE A 58 19.57 -4.34 0.28
CA PHE A 58 20.59 -3.29 0.16
C PHE A 58 20.47 -2.69 -1.23
N LYS A 59 20.15 -1.41 -1.28
CA LYS A 59 20.00 -0.65 -2.52
C LYS A 59 21.21 0.26 -2.69
N VAL A 60 21.85 0.20 -3.88
CA VAL A 60 23.01 1.01 -4.25
C VAL A 60 22.74 1.62 -5.62
N GLY A 61 23.03 2.91 -5.75
CA GLY A 61 22.79 3.68 -6.97
C GLY A 61 21.53 4.54 -6.93
N ASP A 62 20.64 4.33 -5.93
CA ASP A 62 19.40 5.11 -5.78
C ASP A 62 19.36 5.85 -4.43
N ASP A 63 18.89 7.08 -4.46
CA ASP A 63 18.73 7.90 -3.26
C ASP A 63 17.47 7.49 -2.47
N CYS A 64 17.65 6.71 -1.41
CA CYS A 64 16.57 6.22 -0.57
C CYS A 64 15.94 7.29 0.35
N ARG A 65 16.44 8.54 0.38
CA ARG A 65 15.87 9.61 1.24
C ARG A 65 14.45 9.98 0.80
N GLN A 66 14.14 9.84 -0.50
CA GLN A 66 12.79 10.09 -1.00
C GLN A 66 11.79 9.02 -0.50
N ASP A 67 12.21 7.76 -0.47
CA ASP A 67 11.42 6.68 0.14
C ASP A 67 11.22 6.90 1.63
N VAL A 68 12.26 7.35 2.36
CA VAL A 68 12.14 7.70 3.79
C VAL A 68 11.09 8.77 4.00
N LEU A 69 11.10 9.85 3.22
CA LEU A 69 10.08 10.91 3.31
C LEU A 69 8.68 10.37 3.00
N ALA A 70 8.52 9.62 1.91
CA ALA A 70 7.23 9.04 1.53
C ALA A 70 6.65 8.16 2.64
N LEU A 71 7.47 7.32 3.26
CA LEU A 71 7.06 6.43 4.34
C LEU A 71 6.76 7.18 5.65
N GLN A 72 7.47 8.27 5.95
CA GLN A 72 7.11 9.18 7.04
C GLN A 72 5.74 9.81 6.81
N MET A 73 5.46 10.25 5.58
CA MET A 73 4.15 10.79 5.22
C MET A 73 3.06 9.72 5.34
N ILE A 74 3.29 8.50 4.85
CA ILE A 74 2.35 7.36 5.00
C ILE A 74 2.08 7.07 6.49
N ALA A 75 3.10 7.11 7.34
CA ALA A 75 2.94 6.93 8.78
C ALA A 75 2.11 8.06 9.42
N ALA A 76 2.31 9.31 8.99
CA ALA A 76 1.51 10.46 9.42
C ALA A 76 0.03 10.29 9.01
N PHE A 77 -0.25 9.88 7.77
CA PHE A 77 -1.61 9.58 7.32
C PHE A 77 -2.24 8.45 8.12
N ARG A 78 -1.52 7.36 8.40
CA ARG A 78 -2.00 6.28 9.27
C ARG A 78 -2.45 6.81 10.63
N SER A 79 -1.64 7.68 11.23
CA SER A 79 -1.96 8.29 12.53
C SER A 79 -3.18 9.20 12.45
N ILE A 80 -3.35 9.96 11.36
CA ILE A 80 -4.52 10.80 11.12
C ILE A 80 -5.78 9.92 11.01
N PHE A 81 -5.75 8.87 10.20
CA PHE A 81 -6.89 7.97 10.01
C PHE A 81 -7.29 7.28 11.32
N ALA A 82 -6.31 6.81 12.08
CA ALA A 82 -6.54 6.22 13.41
C ALA A 82 -7.16 7.23 14.40
N SER A 83 -6.70 8.50 14.39
CA SER A 83 -7.19 9.53 15.31
C SER A 83 -8.68 9.90 15.12
N VAL A 84 -9.22 9.65 13.93
CA VAL A 84 -10.63 9.87 13.61
C VAL A 84 -11.44 8.56 13.59
N GLY A 85 -10.87 7.45 14.03
CA GLY A 85 -11.51 6.15 14.04
C GLY A 85 -11.82 5.57 12.66
N LEU A 86 -11.11 6.01 11.61
CA LEU A 86 -11.31 5.52 10.26
C LEU A 86 -10.58 4.19 10.05
N ASP A 87 -11.34 3.13 9.86
CA ASP A 87 -10.83 1.77 9.63
C ASP A 87 -10.35 1.57 8.19
N VAL A 88 -9.13 2.03 7.94
CA VAL A 88 -8.39 1.83 6.69
C VAL A 88 -6.98 1.32 6.99
N PHE A 89 -6.31 0.76 5.99
CA PHE A 89 -5.00 0.14 6.17
C PHE A 89 -3.93 0.78 5.31
N VAL A 90 -2.78 1.07 5.92
CA VAL A 90 -1.50 1.36 5.25
C VAL A 90 -0.34 0.76 6.02
N HIS A 91 0.70 0.36 5.32
CA HIS A 91 1.89 -0.28 5.90
C HIS A 91 3.15 0.56 5.64
N PRO A 92 3.53 1.48 6.54
CA PRO A 92 4.81 2.18 6.47
C PRO A 92 5.93 1.24 6.91
N TYR A 93 6.58 0.57 5.96
CA TYR A 93 7.78 -0.23 6.22
C TYR A 93 9.00 0.68 6.43
N ARG A 94 10.12 0.12 6.89
CA ARG A 94 11.31 0.92 7.18
C ARG A 94 12.25 0.97 5.99
N VAL A 95 12.76 2.17 5.75
CA VAL A 95 13.88 2.44 4.88
C VAL A 95 14.88 3.31 5.63
N VAL A 96 16.14 2.96 5.56
CA VAL A 96 17.26 3.71 6.15
C VAL A 96 18.20 4.12 5.03
N ALA A 97 18.30 5.41 4.77
CA ALA A 97 19.35 5.96 3.90
C ALA A 97 20.67 5.92 4.65
N THR A 98 21.64 5.14 4.18
CA THR A 98 22.93 4.92 4.85
C THR A 98 24.03 5.85 4.33
N ALA A 99 23.92 6.25 3.05
CA ALA A 99 24.82 7.20 2.40
C ALA A 99 24.09 7.78 1.16
N PRO A 100 24.63 8.84 0.52
CA PRO A 100 24.13 9.29 -0.77
C PRO A 100 24.08 8.14 -1.79
N GLY A 101 22.94 7.88 -2.35
CA GLY A 101 22.72 6.78 -3.29
C GLY A 101 22.72 5.37 -2.70
N CYS A 102 22.63 5.24 -1.37
CA CYS A 102 22.60 3.92 -0.72
C CYS A 102 21.57 3.86 0.39
N GLY A 103 20.95 2.69 0.55
CA GLY A 103 20.00 2.47 1.65
C GLY A 103 19.71 1.00 1.91
N VAL A 104 19.07 0.78 3.04
CA VAL A 104 18.57 -0.53 3.48
C VAL A 104 17.06 -0.47 3.61
N ILE A 105 16.39 -1.41 3.00
CA ILE A 105 14.92 -1.50 2.93
C ILE A 105 14.47 -2.78 3.61
N ASP A 106 13.51 -2.69 4.55
CA ASP A 106 12.87 -3.85 5.14
C ASP A 106 12.10 -4.63 4.07
N VAL A 107 12.27 -5.93 4.04
CA VAL A 107 11.46 -6.81 3.19
C VAL A 107 10.08 -6.99 3.82
N LEU A 108 9.04 -6.80 3.03
CA LEU A 108 7.67 -7.07 3.44
C LEU A 108 7.47 -8.59 3.56
N PRO A 109 7.18 -9.12 4.77
CA PRO A 109 6.95 -10.54 4.92
C PRO A 109 5.60 -10.93 4.31
N ASN A 110 5.50 -12.20 3.90
CA ASN A 110 4.24 -12.81 3.45
C ASN A 110 3.49 -11.97 2.41
N SER A 111 4.22 -11.46 1.44
CA SER A 111 3.66 -10.62 0.38
C SER A 111 4.26 -10.96 -0.98
N ILE A 112 3.47 -10.73 -2.02
CA ILE A 112 3.85 -10.97 -3.40
C ILE A 112 3.54 -9.72 -4.24
N SER A 113 4.37 -9.39 -5.22
CA SER A 113 4.07 -8.28 -6.13
C SER A 113 2.98 -8.66 -7.13
N ARG A 114 2.22 -7.68 -7.57
CA ARG A 114 1.23 -7.87 -8.65
C ARG A 114 1.88 -8.38 -9.94
N ASP A 115 3.11 -8.01 -10.21
CA ASP A 115 3.90 -8.52 -11.33
C ASP A 115 4.13 -10.04 -11.23
N MET A 116 4.57 -10.50 -10.07
CA MET A 116 4.75 -11.93 -9.82
C MET A 116 3.43 -12.70 -9.92
N LEU A 117 2.33 -12.14 -9.41
CA LEU A 117 1.00 -12.74 -9.57
C LEU A 117 0.59 -12.85 -11.04
N GLY A 118 0.89 -11.82 -11.85
CA GLY A 118 0.63 -11.87 -13.30
C GLY A 118 1.43 -12.95 -14.03
N ARG A 119 2.59 -13.34 -13.51
CA ARG A 119 3.41 -14.44 -14.04
C ARG A 119 2.93 -15.82 -13.59
N GLU A 120 2.36 -15.93 -12.40
CA GLU A 120 1.92 -17.19 -11.80
C GLU A 120 0.42 -17.46 -12.03
N ALA A 121 -0.41 -16.42 -12.06
CA ALA A 121 -1.85 -16.51 -12.23
C ALA A 121 -2.25 -16.29 -13.70
N VAL A 122 -2.76 -17.32 -14.33
CA VAL A 122 -3.17 -17.31 -15.74
C VAL A 122 -4.34 -16.35 -16.02
N ASN A 123 -5.16 -16.00 -15.01
CA ASN A 123 -6.47 -15.37 -15.21
C ASN A 123 -6.69 -14.02 -14.49
N GLY A 124 -5.68 -13.44 -13.84
CA GLY A 124 -5.78 -12.10 -13.24
C GLY A 124 -6.03 -12.06 -11.73
N LEU A 125 -6.17 -10.82 -11.21
CA LEU A 125 -6.20 -10.56 -9.76
C LEU A 125 -7.40 -11.19 -9.04
N TYR A 126 -8.58 -11.17 -9.65
CA TYR A 126 -9.78 -11.75 -9.06
C TYR A 126 -9.64 -13.26 -8.88
N ASP A 127 -9.14 -13.95 -9.89
CA ASP A 127 -8.95 -15.41 -9.84
C ASP A 127 -7.88 -15.81 -8.82
N TYR A 128 -6.85 -14.97 -8.64
CA TYR A 128 -5.92 -15.14 -7.52
C TYR A 128 -6.62 -15.07 -6.16
N PHE A 129 -7.52 -14.09 -5.96
CA PHE A 129 -8.28 -13.98 -4.72
C PHE A 129 -9.17 -15.21 -4.50
N VAL A 130 -9.86 -15.69 -5.53
CA VAL A 130 -10.67 -16.92 -5.48
C VAL A 130 -9.81 -18.12 -5.15
N SER A 131 -8.67 -18.28 -5.80
CA SER A 131 -7.75 -19.42 -5.59
C SER A 131 -7.16 -19.41 -4.18
N LYS A 132 -6.76 -18.25 -3.67
CA LYS A 132 -6.07 -18.13 -2.37
C LYS A 132 -7.01 -18.14 -1.19
N TYR A 133 -8.16 -17.46 -1.28
CA TYR A 133 -9.07 -17.24 -0.16
C TYR A 133 -10.38 -18.03 -0.28
N GLY A 134 -10.57 -18.77 -1.37
CA GLY A 134 -11.80 -19.50 -1.67
C GLY A 134 -12.80 -18.64 -2.45
N GLY A 135 -13.97 -19.23 -2.76
CA GLY A 135 -15.02 -18.55 -3.51
C GLY A 135 -15.59 -17.33 -2.76
N GLU A 136 -16.29 -16.45 -3.48
CA GLU A 136 -16.85 -15.20 -2.94
C GLU A 136 -17.72 -15.38 -1.69
N GLN A 137 -18.31 -16.56 -1.49
CA GLN A 137 -19.15 -16.86 -0.33
C GLN A 137 -18.33 -17.30 0.89
N SER A 138 -17.03 -17.50 0.77
CA SER A 138 -16.19 -17.88 1.90
C SER A 138 -15.90 -16.67 2.80
N THR A 139 -15.80 -16.90 4.10
CA THR A 139 -15.44 -15.87 5.07
C THR A 139 -14.06 -15.30 4.77
N HIS A 140 -13.10 -16.15 4.43
CA HIS A 140 -11.73 -15.72 4.11
C HIS A 140 -11.67 -14.80 2.88
N PHE A 141 -12.49 -15.08 1.84
CA PHE A 141 -12.58 -14.20 0.68
C PHE A 141 -13.17 -12.85 1.06
N GLN A 142 -14.23 -12.82 1.87
CA GLN A 142 -14.86 -11.58 2.30
C GLN A 142 -13.94 -10.75 3.19
N GLU A 143 -13.16 -11.37 4.06
CA GLU A 143 -12.12 -10.72 4.86
C GLU A 143 -11.01 -10.14 3.98
N ALA A 144 -10.47 -10.93 3.05
CA ALA A 144 -9.45 -10.46 2.12
C ALA A 144 -9.95 -9.31 1.23
N ARG A 145 -11.18 -9.40 0.71
CA ARG A 145 -11.85 -8.31 -0.04
C ARG A 145 -12.00 -7.06 0.81
N SER A 146 -12.40 -7.20 2.07
CA SER A 146 -12.51 -6.10 3.03
C SER A 146 -11.14 -5.41 3.22
N ASN A 147 -10.10 -6.19 3.44
CA ASN A 147 -8.73 -5.71 3.61
C ASN A 147 -8.21 -5.02 2.35
N PHE A 148 -8.52 -5.57 1.19
CA PHE A 148 -8.21 -4.96 -0.10
C PHE A 148 -8.88 -3.59 -0.24
N VAL A 149 -10.18 -3.49 0.04
CA VAL A 149 -10.94 -2.23 -0.02
C VAL A 149 -10.36 -1.18 0.92
N LYS A 150 -10.06 -1.54 2.18
CA LYS A 150 -9.50 -0.64 3.19
C LYS A 150 -8.13 -0.09 2.78
N SER A 151 -7.26 -0.93 2.27
CA SER A 151 -5.94 -0.53 1.81
C SER A 151 -6.00 0.28 0.51
N MET A 152 -6.81 -0.14 -0.46
CA MET A 152 -7.05 0.62 -1.70
C MET A 152 -7.52 2.05 -1.42
N ALA A 153 -8.48 2.23 -0.50
CA ALA A 153 -9.02 3.55 -0.17
C ALA A 153 -7.93 4.48 0.39
N ALA A 154 -7.14 4.00 1.35
CA ALA A 154 -6.08 4.79 1.95
C ALA A 154 -4.95 5.14 0.95
N TYR A 155 -4.44 4.14 0.22
CA TYR A 155 -3.39 4.38 -0.77
C TYR A 155 -3.85 5.24 -1.95
N SER A 156 -5.13 5.20 -2.33
CA SER A 156 -5.69 6.10 -3.34
C SER A 156 -5.57 7.57 -2.94
N VAL A 157 -5.95 7.92 -1.71
CA VAL A 157 -5.85 9.28 -1.17
C VAL A 157 -4.39 9.72 -1.05
N ILE A 158 -3.54 8.87 -0.48
CA ILE A 158 -2.12 9.18 -0.27
C ILE A 158 -1.42 9.35 -1.63
N SER A 159 -1.68 8.47 -2.60
CA SER A 159 -1.12 8.58 -3.95
C SER A 159 -1.54 9.85 -4.65
N TYR A 160 -2.80 10.27 -4.49
CA TYR A 160 -3.27 11.55 -5.04
C TYR A 160 -2.56 12.74 -4.36
N LEU A 161 -2.50 12.78 -3.04
CA LEU A 161 -1.92 13.91 -2.31
C LEU A 161 -0.41 14.03 -2.51
N LEU A 162 0.32 12.91 -2.48
CA LEU A 162 1.77 12.88 -2.65
C LEU A 162 2.21 12.73 -4.11
N GLN A 163 1.25 12.57 -5.03
CA GLN A 163 1.52 12.34 -6.47
C GLN A 163 2.46 11.16 -6.71
N PHE A 164 2.18 10.03 -6.07
CA PHE A 164 2.92 8.81 -6.35
C PHE A 164 2.71 8.39 -7.80
N LYS A 165 3.79 8.38 -8.56
CA LYS A 165 3.86 7.96 -9.95
C LYS A 165 4.57 6.62 -10.07
N ASP A 166 4.64 6.09 -11.30
CA ASP A 166 5.30 4.81 -11.56
C ASP A 166 4.63 3.63 -10.81
N ARG A 167 3.30 3.66 -10.73
CA ARG A 167 2.52 2.62 -10.04
C ARG A 167 2.25 1.42 -10.97
N HIS A 168 3.31 0.84 -11.55
CA HIS A 168 3.20 -0.44 -12.27
C HIS A 168 3.01 -1.62 -11.30
N ASN A 169 2.70 -2.79 -11.83
CA ASN A 169 2.38 -3.97 -11.03
C ASN A 169 3.54 -4.46 -10.15
N GLY A 170 4.80 -4.19 -10.53
CA GLY A 170 5.97 -4.47 -9.70
C GLY A 170 6.06 -3.62 -8.42
N ASN A 171 5.43 -2.43 -8.41
CA ASN A 171 5.43 -1.49 -7.29
C ASN A 171 4.18 -1.58 -6.39
N ILE A 172 3.39 -2.66 -6.56
CA ILE A 172 2.22 -2.96 -5.73
C ILE A 172 2.34 -4.38 -5.20
N MET A 173 2.46 -4.50 -3.88
CA MET A 173 2.49 -5.79 -3.18
C MET A 173 1.10 -6.14 -2.68
N ILE A 174 0.82 -7.43 -2.55
CA ILE A 174 -0.36 -7.96 -1.86
C ILE A 174 0.13 -8.89 -0.75
N ASP A 175 -0.31 -8.66 0.48
CA ASP A 175 0.01 -9.51 1.62
C ASP A 175 -0.94 -10.73 1.72
N ASP A 176 -0.62 -11.65 2.64
CA ASP A 176 -1.42 -12.86 2.85
C ASP A 176 -2.82 -12.59 3.38
N ALA A 177 -3.08 -11.41 3.91
CA ALA A 177 -4.41 -10.98 4.37
C ALA A 177 -5.23 -10.27 3.27
N GLY A 178 -4.66 -10.03 2.09
CA GLY A 178 -5.31 -9.38 0.96
C GLY A 178 -5.18 -7.86 0.92
N HIS A 179 -4.35 -7.24 1.79
CA HIS A 179 -4.07 -5.80 1.68
C HIS A 179 -3.14 -5.51 0.51
N ILE A 180 -3.35 -4.39 -0.17
CA ILE A 180 -2.33 -3.83 -1.04
C ILE A 180 -1.34 -2.98 -0.24
N ILE A 181 -0.08 -3.01 -0.66
CA ILE A 181 0.99 -2.20 -0.09
C ILE A 181 1.79 -1.60 -1.24
N HIS A 182 1.87 -0.28 -1.31
CA HIS A 182 2.71 0.39 -2.30
C HIS A 182 4.16 0.40 -1.84
N ILE A 183 5.06 0.15 -2.78
CA ILE A 183 6.51 0.18 -2.57
C ILE A 183 7.17 1.05 -3.64
N ASP A 184 8.43 1.39 -3.45
CA ASP A 184 9.24 2.20 -4.37
C ASP A 184 8.63 3.57 -4.68
N PHE A 185 9.04 4.57 -3.92
CA PHE A 185 8.53 5.94 -4.02
C PHE A 185 9.51 6.88 -4.73
N GLY A 186 10.32 6.34 -5.66
CA GLY A 186 11.26 7.10 -6.47
C GLY A 186 10.64 8.23 -7.30
N PHE A 187 9.33 8.20 -7.52
CA PHE A 187 8.59 9.24 -8.25
C PHE A 187 7.40 9.72 -7.44
N CYS A 188 7.55 10.90 -6.82
CA CYS A 188 6.49 11.56 -6.05
C CYS A 188 6.53 13.08 -6.27
N PHE A 189 5.54 13.79 -5.78
CA PHE A 189 5.35 15.23 -5.94
C PHE A 189 5.40 15.69 -7.41
N ASP A 190 6.45 16.41 -7.81
CA ASP A 190 6.52 17.03 -9.12
C ASP A 190 7.44 16.31 -10.12
N ILE A 191 7.85 15.08 -9.82
CA ILE A 191 8.61 14.25 -10.75
C ILE A 191 7.82 13.05 -11.24
N ALA A 192 8.12 12.64 -12.48
CA ALA A 192 7.56 11.49 -13.14
C ALA A 192 8.63 10.80 -14.00
N PRO A 193 8.49 9.50 -14.29
CA PRO A 193 9.41 8.79 -15.18
C PRO A 193 9.57 9.51 -16.52
N GLY A 194 10.82 9.68 -16.97
CA GLY A 194 11.15 10.35 -18.24
C GLY A 194 10.81 11.85 -18.29
N GLY A 195 10.48 12.48 -17.15
CA GLY A 195 10.12 13.91 -17.09
C GLY A 195 8.78 14.25 -17.74
N VAL A 196 8.04 13.29 -18.25
CA VAL A 196 6.78 13.46 -18.96
C VAL A 196 5.63 13.00 -18.05
N ARG A 197 4.57 13.79 -17.96
CA ARG A 197 3.36 13.44 -17.20
C ARG A 197 2.52 12.41 -17.98
N PHE A 198 3.02 11.19 -18.16
CA PHE A 198 2.28 10.12 -18.83
C PHE A 198 1.05 9.66 -18.03
N GLU A 199 1.19 9.54 -16.73
CA GLU A 199 0.10 9.13 -15.86
C GLU A 199 -0.80 10.33 -15.54
N ARG A 200 -1.91 10.44 -16.25
CA ARG A 200 -2.94 11.46 -16.01
C ARG A 200 -3.98 11.00 -14.96
N ALA A 201 -3.96 9.73 -14.60
CA ALA A 201 -4.84 9.21 -13.56
C ALA A 201 -4.44 9.80 -12.20
N PRO A 202 -5.40 10.23 -11.37
CA PRO A 202 -5.13 10.69 -10.00
C PRO A 202 -4.41 9.65 -9.14
N PHE A 203 -4.79 8.38 -9.30
CA PHE A 203 -4.18 7.18 -8.69
C PHE A 203 -4.51 5.94 -9.51
N LYS A 204 -3.80 4.84 -9.30
CA LYS A 204 -4.05 3.60 -10.02
C LYS A 204 -5.34 2.94 -9.54
N LEU A 205 -6.26 2.70 -10.47
CA LEU A 205 -7.50 1.96 -10.25
C LEU A 205 -7.84 1.19 -11.54
N THR A 206 -7.41 -0.06 -11.60
CA THR A 206 -7.57 -0.90 -12.79
C THR A 206 -8.91 -1.66 -12.77
N SER A 207 -9.31 -2.18 -13.95
CA SER A 207 -10.49 -3.06 -14.06
C SER A 207 -10.38 -4.31 -13.19
N GLU A 208 -9.17 -4.87 -13.03
CA GLU A 208 -8.93 -6.03 -12.16
C GLU A 208 -9.10 -5.69 -10.68
N MET A 209 -8.64 -4.51 -10.24
CA MET A 209 -8.87 -4.04 -8.87
C MET A 209 -10.36 -3.87 -8.59
N ILE A 210 -11.11 -3.36 -9.57
CA ILE A 210 -12.57 -3.23 -9.47
C ILE A 210 -13.24 -4.60 -9.46
N ALA A 211 -12.75 -5.57 -10.24
CA ALA A 211 -13.29 -6.93 -10.23
C ALA A 211 -13.22 -7.57 -8.83
N VAL A 212 -12.12 -7.39 -8.09
CA VAL A 212 -12.03 -7.84 -6.70
C VAL A 212 -13.09 -7.17 -5.82
N MET A 213 -13.39 -5.89 -6.06
CA MET A 213 -14.39 -5.12 -5.30
C MET A 213 -15.83 -5.36 -5.77
N GLY A 214 -16.05 -5.83 -6.99
CA GLY A 214 -17.39 -5.92 -7.58
C GLY A 214 -17.83 -7.30 -7.99
N GLY A 215 -16.96 -8.25 -7.98
CA GLY A 215 -17.16 -9.54 -8.65
C GLY A 215 -16.97 -9.43 -10.18
N SER A 216 -16.55 -10.49 -10.81
CA SER A 216 -16.37 -10.56 -12.26
C SER A 216 -17.62 -11.16 -12.90
N SER A 217 -18.33 -10.41 -13.69
CA SER A 217 -19.45 -10.77 -14.55
C SER A 217 -20.80 -11.02 -13.84
N PRO A 218 -21.91 -10.64 -14.46
CA PRO A 218 -23.22 -11.08 -14.00
C PRO A 218 -23.28 -12.61 -14.10
N PRO A 219 -23.94 -13.28 -13.15
CA PRO A 219 -24.11 -14.72 -13.20
C PRO A 219 -24.78 -15.14 -14.52
N PRO A 220 -24.34 -16.24 -15.15
CA PRO A 220 -24.83 -16.65 -16.49
C PRO A 220 -26.34 -16.94 -16.58
N SER A 221 -27.03 -17.00 -15.44
CA SER A 221 -28.47 -17.27 -15.35
C SER A 221 -29.34 -16.03 -15.17
N SER A 222 -28.76 -14.83 -15.06
CA SER A 222 -29.54 -13.63 -14.89
C SER A 222 -29.87 -13.04 -16.26
N SER A 223 -31.14 -13.01 -16.63
CA SER A 223 -31.75 -12.07 -17.59
C SER A 223 -31.61 -10.64 -17.07
N ALA A 224 -30.41 -10.30 -16.48
CA ALA A 224 -30.15 -8.99 -15.97
C ALA A 224 -30.12 -7.99 -17.12
N PRO A 225 -30.81 -6.85 -16.98
CA PRO A 225 -30.79 -5.82 -17.99
C PRO A 225 -29.35 -5.36 -18.24
N ASN A 226 -29.08 -4.86 -19.45
CA ASN A 226 -27.77 -4.35 -19.94
C ASN A 226 -27.09 -3.25 -19.09
N ASN A 227 -27.43 -3.09 -17.83
CA ASN A 227 -26.99 -2.05 -16.90
C ASN A 227 -26.11 -2.57 -15.76
N TYR A 228 -25.50 -3.77 -15.89
CA TYR A 228 -24.53 -4.21 -14.89
C TYR A 228 -23.29 -3.31 -14.98
N SER A 229 -23.07 -2.50 -13.93
CA SER A 229 -21.88 -1.70 -13.75
C SER A 229 -21.08 -2.28 -12.60
N PRO A 230 -19.83 -2.71 -12.80
CA PRO A 230 -18.97 -3.16 -11.71
C PRO A 230 -18.86 -2.14 -10.56
N THR A 231 -19.00 -0.85 -10.88
CA THR A 231 -18.96 0.25 -9.93
C THR A 231 -20.24 0.38 -9.09
N ALA A 232 -21.31 -0.37 -9.41
CA ALA A 232 -22.54 -0.40 -8.62
C ALA A 232 -22.51 -1.38 -7.44
N SER A 233 -21.46 -2.21 -7.33
CA SER A 233 -21.32 -3.19 -6.25
C SER A 233 -21.19 -2.54 -4.88
N GLN A 234 -21.59 -3.26 -3.81
CA GLN A 234 -21.48 -2.76 -2.46
C GLN A 234 -20.00 -2.55 -2.03
N PRO A 235 -19.05 -3.47 -2.28
CA PRO A 235 -17.65 -3.25 -1.94
C PRO A 235 -17.03 -2.05 -2.66
N TYR A 236 -17.38 -1.80 -3.94
CA TYR A 236 -16.92 -0.63 -4.66
C TYR A 236 -17.46 0.68 -4.05
N ARG A 237 -18.76 0.73 -3.74
CA ARG A 237 -19.35 1.91 -3.07
C ARG A 237 -18.74 2.14 -1.70
N TRP A 238 -18.39 1.08 -0.99
CA TRP A 238 -17.67 1.18 0.27
C TRP A 238 -16.27 1.72 0.08
N PHE A 239 -15.52 1.23 -0.93
CA PHE A 239 -14.24 1.81 -1.33
C PHE A 239 -14.34 3.31 -1.61
N GLU A 240 -15.29 3.76 -2.44
CA GLU A 240 -15.51 5.18 -2.74
C GLU A 240 -15.80 5.98 -1.46
N SER A 241 -16.66 5.46 -0.59
CA SER A 241 -17.00 6.09 0.68
C SER A 241 -15.79 6.23 1.61
N LEU A 242 -14.98 5.17 1.78
CA LEU A 242 -13.76 5.20 2.58
C LEU A 242 -12.73 6.18 2.01
N THR A 243 -12.57 6.21 0.67
CA THR A 243 -11.68 7.14 -0.01
C THR A 243 -12.07 8.59 0.25
N VAL A 244 -13.37 8.92 0.16
CA VAL A 244 -13.87 10.26 0.49
C VAL A 244 -13.62 10.58 1.96
N LYS A 245 -13.93 9.68 2.90
CA LYS A 245 -13.70 9.89 4.34
C LYS A 245 -12.22 10.10 4.65
N ALA A 246 -11.33 9.31 4.06
CA ALA A 246 -9.88 9.44 4.24
C ALA A 246 -9.36 10.78 3.70
N PHE A 247 -9.88 11.24 2.58
CA PHE A 247 -9.55 12.55 2.04
C PHE A 247 -10.00 13.69 2.96
N LEU A 248 -11.27 13.67 3.38
CA LEU A 248 -11.82 14.69 4.29
C LEU A 248 -11.08 14.70 5.63
N ALA A 249 -10.75 13.52 6.20
CA ALA A 249 -9.96 13.41 7.42
C ALA A 249 -8.55 14.01 7.29
N SER A 250 -7.98 14.00 6.10
CA SER A 250 -6.64 14.54 5.85
C SER A 250 -6.60 16.08 5.74
N ARG A 251 -7.69 16.71 5.32
CA ARG A 251 -7.75 18.18 5.05
C ARG A 251 -7.38 19.05 6.24
N PRO A 252 -7.87 18.81 7.48
CA PRO A 252 -7.50 19.61 8.65
C PRO A 252 -6.01 19.54 8.99
N TYR A 253 -5.32 18.52 8.52
CA TYR A 253 -3.90 18.29 8.77
C TYR A 253 -2.98 18.79 7.65
N ALA A 254 -3.51 19.40 6.60
CA ALA A 254 -2.76 19.86 5.43
C ALA A 254 -1.52 20.70 5.81
N THR A 255 -1.66 21.63 6.75
CA THR A 255 -0.54 22.46 7.23
C THR A 255 0.52 21.63 7.96
N LYS A 256 0.10 20.70 8.83
CA LYS A 256 1.03 19.82 9.57
C LYS A 256 1.80 18.90 8.62
N LEU A 257 1.09 18.32 7.65
CA LEU A 257 1.69 17.49 6.61
C LEU A 257 2.65 18.30 5.74
N ALA A 258 2.29 19.55 5.39
CA ALA A 258 3.16 20.45 4.66
C ALA A 258 4.46 20.76 5.42
N HIS A 259 4.42 20.89 6.74
CA HIS A 259 5.63 21.13 7.54
C HIS A 259 6.62 19.94 7.46
N ILE A 260 6.13 18.69 7.44
CA ILE A 260 7.01 17.51 7.25
C ILE A 260 7.76 17.61 5.92
N VAL A 261 7.04 17.98 4.84
CA VAL A 261 7.64 18.14 3.51
C VAL A 261 8.63 19.31 3.50
N THR A 262 8.29 20.43 4.17
CA THR A 262 9.13 21.62 4.23
C THR A 262 10.51 21.34 4.82
N LEU A 263 10.61 20.45 5.82
CA LEU A 263 11.89 20.05 6.42
C LEU A 263 12.86 19.41 5.41
N MET A 264 12.35 18.92 4.29
CA MET A 264 13.16 18.23 3.29
C MET A 264 13.40 19.06 2.02
N LEU A 265 12.87 20.28 1.93
CA LEU A 265 12.99 21.10 0.70
C LEU A 265 14.45 21.38 0.31
N ASP A 266 15.29 21.66 1.28
CA ASP A 266 16.71 21.97 1.06
C ASP A 266 17.61 20.71 0.94
N SER A 267 16.99 19.53 0.90
CA SER A 267 17.72 18.26 0.80
C SER A 267 18.37 18.00 -0.56
N GLY A 268 18.01 18.77 -1.58
CA GLY A 268 18.43 18.55 -2.97
C GLY A 268 17.74 17.37 -3.66
N LEU A 269 16.67 16.82 -3.07
CA LEU A 269 15.91 15.75 -3.71
C LEU A 269 15.25 16.23 -5.01
N PRO A 270 15.30 15.44 -6.09
CA PRO A 270 14.81 15.83 -7.41
C PRO A 270 13.29 16.04 -7.45
N CYS A 271 12.53 15.45 -6.50
CA CYS A 271 11.08 15.59 -6.41
C CYS A 271 10.62 16.99 -6.00
N PHE A 272 11.52 17.84 -5.50
CA PHE A 272 11.18 19.20 -5.10
C PHE A 272 11.49 20.19 -6.24
N LYS A 273 10.46 20.92 -6.64
CA LYS A 273 10.50 22.03 -7.59
C LYS A 273 10.00 23.29 -6.89
N PRO A 274 10.24 24.50 -7.41
CA PRO A 274 9.81 25.74 -6.76
C PRO A 274 8.34 25.78 -6.36
N GLU A 275 7.45 25.19 -7.16
CA GLU A 275 6.01 25.17 -6.93
C GLU A 275 5.50 23.96 -6.13
N THR A 276 6.38 23.05 -5.71
CA THR A 276 5.98 21.76 -5.07
C THR A 276 5.08 21.97 -3.85
N MET A 277 5.44 22.92 -2.98
CA MET A 277 4.66 23.21 -1.76
C MET A 277 3.29 23.79 -2.06
N LYS A 278 3.19 24.63 -3.09
CA LYS A 278 1.92 25.15 -3.56
C LYS A 278 1.06 24.03 -4.12
N HIS A 279 1.60 23.24 -5.06
CA HIS A 279 0.89 22.11 -5.64
C HIS A 279 0.44 21.09 -4.59
N PHE A 280 1.27 20.83 -3.57
CA PHE A 280 0.91 19.92 -2.48
C PHE A 280 -0.28 20.45 -1.68
N ARG A 281 -0.28 21.74 -1.31
CA ARG A 281 -1.38 22.35 -0.56
C ARG A 281 -2.67 22.46 -1.39
N ASP A 282 -2.55 22.80 -2.66
CA ASP A 282 -3.70 22.95 -3.57
C ASP A 282 -4.49 21.63 -3.72
N ARG A 283 -3.82 20.47 -3.59
CA ARG A 283 -4.49 19.17 -3.67
C ARG A 283 -5.46 18.89 -2.54
N PHE A 284 -5.37 19.57 -1.41
CA PHE A 284 -6.34 19.44 -0.32
C PHE A 284 -7.63 20.24 -0.57
N VAL A 285 -7.65 21.07 -1.62
CA VAL A 285 -8.79 21.93 -2.02
C VAL A 285 -9.44 22.62 -0.83
N LEU A 286 -8.61 23.29 -0.01
CA LEU A 286 -9.04 23.90 1.26
C LEU A 286 -10.04 25.06 1.08
N ASP A 287 -10.12 25.62 -0.12
CA ASP A 287 -11.10 26.61 -0.56
C ASP A 287 -12.52 26.05 -0.69
N LYS A 288 -12.68 24.73 -0.78
CA LYS A 288 -13.96 24.06 -0.93
C LYS A 288 -14.58 23.69 0.42
N THR A 289 -15.90 23.76 0.49
CA THR A 289 -16.68 23.20 1.58
C THR A 289 -16.45 21.69 1.67
N GLU A 290 -16.81 21.08 2.80
CA GLU A 290 -16.68 19.63 3.00
C GLU A 290 -17.47 18.83 1.95
N HIS A 291 -18.69 19.30 1.62
CA HIS A 291 -19.53 18.67 0.60
C HIS A 291 -18.91 18.74 -0.79
N GLU A 292 -18.41 19.88 -1.20
CA GLU A 292 -17.74 20.08 -2.49
C GLU A 292 -16.43 19.28 -2.57
N ALA A 293 -15.67 19.21 -1.49
CA ALA A 293 -14.46 18.42 -1.40
C ALA A 293 -14.77 16.90 -1.46
N ALA A 294 -15.87 16.47 -0.86
CA ALA A 294 -16.35 15.10 -0.98
C ALA A 294 -16.73 14.77 -2.43
N GLN A 295 -17.43 15.66 -3.11
CA GLN A 295 -17.79 15.49 -4.53
C GLN A 295 -16.54 15.49 -5.41
N PHE A 296 -15.62 16.41 -5.18
CA PHE A 296 -14.32 16.46 -5.86
C PHE A 296 -13.58 15.11 -5.76
N MET A 297 -13.53 14.50 -4.57
CA MET A 297 -12.86 13.21 -4.41
C MET A 297 -13.58 12.08 -5.14
N ARG A 298 -14.93 12.06 -5.16
CA ARG A 298 -15.70 11.10 -5.97
C ARG A 298 -15.38 11.23 -7.46
N ASP A 299 -15.25 12.47 -7.95
CA ASP A 299 -14.92 12.72 -9.35
C ASP A 299 -13.49 12.26 -9.69
N LEU A 300 -12.55 12.37 -8.75
CA LEU A 300 -11.20 11.78 -8.89
C LEU A 300 -11.24 10.25 -8.95
N VAL A 301 -12.05 9.60 -8.13
CA VAL A 301 -12.26 8.13 -8.19
C VAL A 301 -12.77 7.72 -9.57
N ARG A 302 -13.81 8.39 -10.08
CA ARG A 302 -14.36 8.14 -11.42
C ARG A 302 -13.33 8.38 -12.53
N LYS A 303 -12.57 9.47 -12.42
CA LYS A 303 -11.51 9.81 -13.36
C LYS A 303 -10.39 8.78 -13.36
N SER A 304 -10.04 8.21 -12.21
CA SER A 304 -9.02 7.16 -12.10
C SER A 304 -9.44 5.89 -12.81
N TYR A 305 -10.69 5.46 -12.65
CA TYR A 305 -11.23 4.29 -13.35
C TYR A 305 -11.38 4.51 -14.86
N ALA A 306 -11.90 5.67 -15.28
CA ALA A 306 -12.14 5.99 -16.69
C ALA A 306 -10.86 6.28 -17.48
N ASN A 307 -9.69 6.34 -16.82
CA ASN A 307 -8.47 6.83 -17.45
C ASN A 307 -7.80 5.75 -18.32
N ILE A 308 -7.81 5.97 -19.63
CA ILE A 308 -7.17 5.12 -20.64
C ILE A 308 -5.64 5.09 -20.46
N SER A 309 -5.04 6.14 -19.87
CA SER A 309 -3.58 6.24 -19.71
C SER A 309 -3.01 5.17 -18.76
N THR A 310 -3.79 4.69 -17.80
CA THR A 310 -3.38 3.59 -16.92
C THR A 310 -3.15 2.31 -17.71
N LYS A 311 -4.07 1.98 -18.64
CA LYS A 311 -3.92 0.83 -19.54
C LYS A 311 -2.73 0.99 -20.48
N GLY A 312 -2.53 2.19 -21.03
CA GLY A 312 -1.39 2.49 -21.89
C GLY A 312 -0.06 2.41 -21.18
N TYR A 313 -0.01 2.84 -19.91
CA TYR A 313 1.19 2.76 -19.10
C TYR A 313 1.56 1.30 -18.74
N ASP A 314 0.58 0.51 -18.30
CA ASP A 314 0.80 -0.91 -18.01
C ASP A 314 1.29 -1.65 -19.29
N GLN A 315 0.74 -1.33 -20.47
CA GLN A 315 1.18 -1.88 -21.75
C GLN A 315 2.61 -1.43 -22.13
N PHE A 316 2.96 -0.18 -21.85
CA PHE A 316 4.32 0.32 -22.02
C PHE A 316 5.30 -0.42 -21.10
N GLN A 317 4.97 -0.63 -19.83
CA GLN A 317 5.79 -1.39 -18.87
C GLN A 317 5.95 -2.86 -19.31
N LEU A 318 4.91 -3.47 -19.87
CA LEU A 318 5.05 -4.82 -20.44
C LEU A 318 6.06 -4.86 -21.59
N MET A 319 6.01 -3.88 -22.48
CA MET A 319 6.89 -3.84 -23.68
C MET A 319 8.33 -3.47 -23.35
N THR A 320 8.56 -2.60 -22.35
CA THR A 320 9.90 -2.07 -22.04
C THR A 320 10.60 -2.83 -20.93
N ASN A 321 9.87 -3.23 -19.90
CA ASN A 321 10.42 -3.83 -18.68
C ASN A 321 9.93 -5.26 -18.45
N ASN A 322 9.13 -5.81 -19.37
CA ASN A 322 8.54 -7.15 -19.27
C ASN A 322 7.74 -7.38 -17.97
N ILE A 323 7.06 -6.32 -17.50
CA ILE A 323 6.20 -6.35 -16.31
C ILE A 323 4.76 -6.64 -16.77
N PRO A 324 4.18 -7.83 -16.51
CA PRO A 324 2.84 -8.20 -16.95
C PRO A 324 1.73 -7.41 -16.22
N TYR A 325 0.54 -7.44 -16.82
CA TYR A 325 -0.67 -6.79 -16.29
C TYR A 325 -1.13 -7.41 -14.98
#